data_467d8c2594c468a273f004ef3a1df3c5
#
_entry.id   467d8c2594c468a273f004ef3a1df3c5
#
_cell.length_a   1.000
_cell.length_b   1.000
_cell.length_c   1.000
_cell.angle_alpha   90.00
_cell.angle_beta   90.00
_cell.angle_gamma   90.00
#
_symmetry.space_group_name_H-M   'P 1'
#
loop_
_entity.id
_entity.type
_entity.pdbx_description
1 polymer ?
#
loop_
_entity_poly.entity_id
_entity_poly.type
_entity_poly.pdbx_seq_one_letter_code
_entity_poly.pdbx_strand_id
1 'polypeptide(L)'
;MIPNSQLPEPRDHRRDGSVEVHSIFATIQGEGPFTGRPAIFVRLAGCNLQCPGCDTEYTATRKRMNVIEVLKGVQEAGQLASNTASLVVITGGEPFRQNIYPLIDELEDSGYTVQVETNGSMKIDLDELSDDTVIVCSPKTSKLHPSLSTVVSAYKYVVTDGNLCPEDGLPLQALGHPATPKLARPEHGSAVNILVQPRDEQDEISNARNLEATLLTACNHNYTVQLQIHKLLKVE
;
A
#
# COMPACT_ATOMS: atom_id res chain seq x y z
N MET A 1 2.11 3.83 21.04
CA MET A 1 2.81 3.77 19.74
C MET A 1 3.83 4.90 19.68
N ILE A 2 5.07 4.65 19.23
CA ILE A 2 6.07 5.71 19.01
C ILE A 2 5.66 6.47 17.74
N PRO A 3 5.56 7.82 17.80
CA PRO A 3 5.20 8.59 16.60
C PRO A 3 6.23 8.41 15.48
N ASN A 4 5.75 8.37 14.24
CA ASN A 4 6.62 8.29 13.06
C ASN A 4 7.53 9.54 12.97
N SER A 5 8.83 9.34 13.08
CA SER A 5 9.85 10.39 12.96
C SER A 5 10.47 10.49 11.55
N GLN A 6 10.04 9.66 10.61
CA GLN A 6 10.55 9.64 9.24
C GLN A 6 10.04 10.88 8.50
N LEU A 7 10.95 11.73 8.05
CA LEU A 7 10.59 13.00 7.41
C LEU A 7 10.05 12.76 5.99
N PRO A 8 9.09 13.58 5.54
CA PRO A 8 8.58 13.51 4.18
C PRO A 8 9.64 13.94 3.17
N GLU A 9 9.68 13.25 2.04
CA GLU A 9 10.61 13.48 0.96
C GLU A 9 9.87 13.91 -0.32
N PRO A 10 10.43 14.85 -1.10
CA PRO A 10 9.85 15.25 -2.37
C PRO A 10 9.91 14.12 -3.40
N ARG A 11 9.18 14.30 -4.52
CA ARG A 11 9.27 13.41 -5.67
C ARG A 11 10.72 13.32 -6.16
N ASP A 12 11.13 12.10 -6.43
CA ASP A 12 12.39 11.83 -7.12
C ASP A 12 12.16 11.97 -8.64
N HIS A 13 12.94 12.82 -9.27
CA HIS A 13 12.83 13.11 -10.70
C HIS A 13 13.81 12.33 -11.57
N ARG A 14 14.55 11.38 -10.99
CA ARG A 14 15.48 10.55 -11.75
C ARG A 14 14.73 9.66 -12.74
N ARG A 15 15.33 9.52 -13.92
CA ARG A 15 14.83 8.67 -15.01
C ARG A 15 15.92 7.74 -15.54
N ASP A 16 16.88 7.38 -14.69
CA ASP A 16 18.01 6.50 -15.02
C ASP A 16 17.68 5.01 -14.81
N GLY A 17 16.42 4.67 -14.54
CA GLY A 17 15.97 3.30 -14.26
C GLY A 17 16.39 2.78 -12.88
N SER A 18 16.93 3.65 -12.00
CA SER A 18 17.26 3.25 -10.63
C SER A 18 16.18 3.65 -9.64
N VAL A 19 16.00 2.83 -8.60
CA VAL A 19 15.11 3.07 -7.46
C VAL A 19 15.85 2.94 -6.15
N GLU A 20 15.38 3.63 -5.12
CA GLU A 20 15.88 3.49 -3.76
C GLU A 20 15.06 2.42 -3.03
N VAL A 21 15.68 1.30 -2.75
CA VAL A 21 15.09 0.14 -2.10
C VAL A 21 15.46 0.12 -0.62
N HIS A 22 14.48 -0.11 0.24
CA HIS A 22 14.67 -0.36 1.67
C HIS A 22 14.96 -1.85 1.91
N SER A 23 14.09 -2.74 1.41
CA SER A 23 14.25 -4.19 1.57
C SER A 23 13.51 -4.97 0.48
N ILE A 24 13.98 -6.20 0.23
CA ILE A 24 13.31 -7.18 -0.63
C ILE A 24 13.21 -8.48 0.18
N PHE A 25 12.00 -9.03 0.32
CA PHE A 25 11.78 -10.23 1.13
C PHE A 25 10.57 -11.02 0.64
N ALA A 26 10.58 -12.34 0.87
CA ALA A 26 9.47 -13.22 0.55
C ALA A 26 8.54 -13.36 1.76
N THR A 27 7.23 -13.31 1.52
CA THR A 27 6.19 -13.40 2.56
C THR A 27 4.87 -13.88 1.97
N ILE A 28 3.80 -13.72 2.74
CA ILE A 28 2.40 -13.86 2.30
C ILE A 28 1.80 -12.46 2.18
N GLN A 29 1.18 -12.13 1.04
CA GLN A 29 0.44 -10.87 0.93
C GLN A 29 -0.70 -10.84 1.97
N GLY A 30 -0.58 -9.94 2.91
CA GLY A 30 -1.50 -9.82 4.05
C GLY A 30 -2.73 -8.98 3.77
N GLU A 31 -2.74 -8.21 2.68
CA GLU A 31 -3.71 -7.17 2.40
C GLU A 31 -4.01 -7.06 0.90
N GLY A 32 -5.09 -6.38 0.53
CA GLY A 32 -5.41 -6.12 -0.87
C GLY A 32 -6.08 -7.29 -1.59
N PRO A 33 -6.25 -7.20 -2.91
CA PRO A 33 -6.95 -8.20 -3.72
C PRO A 33 -6.29 -9.59 -3.71
N PHE A 34 -4.99 -9.63 -3.42
CA PHE A 34 -4.20 -10.87 -3.41
C PHE A 34 -3.92 -11.42 -2.00
N THR A 35 -4.69 -11.01 -1.01
CA THR A 35 -4.57 -11.50 0.38
C THR A 35 -4.50 -13.03 0.42
N GLY A 36 -3.48 -13.56 1.12
CA GLY A 36 -3.23 -14.99 1.27
C GLY A 36 -2.30 -15.61 0.23
N ARG A 37 -1.94 -14.88 -0.85
CA ARG A 37 -0.99 -15.38 -1.85
C ARG A 37 0.46 -15.25 -1.38
N PRO A 38 1.32 -16.26 -1.65
CA PRO A 38 2.76 -16.08 -1.56
C PRO A 38 3.20 -14.90 -2.44
N ALA A 39 4.04 -14.03 -1.89
CA ALA A 39 4.49 -12.82 -2.56
C ALA A 39 5.94 -12.48 -2.21
N ILE A 40 6.57 -11.69 -3.06
CA ILE A 40 7.85 -11.06 -2.80
C ILE A 40 7.61 -9.56 -2.73
N PHE A 41 7.99 -8.96 -1.61
CA PHE A 41 7.84 -7.54 -1.38
C PHE A 41 9.10 -6.79 -1.79
N VAL A 42 8.92 -5.74 -2.59
CA VAL A 42 9.93 -4.72 -2.88
C VAL A 42 9.51 -3.47 -2.12
N ARG A 43 10.09 -3.29 -0.93
CA ARG A 43 9.82 -2.10 -0.10
C ARG A 43 10.76 -0.98 -0.53
N LEU A 44 10.20 0.06 -1.12
CA LEU A 44 10.93 1.23 -1.56
C LEU A 44 11.17 2.21 -0.39
N ALA A 45 12.28 2.94 -0.46
CA ALA A 45 12.64 3.93 0.54
C ALA A 45 11.98 5.29 0.27
N GLY A 46 11.64 6.01 1.35
CA GLY A 46 11.12 7.38 1.32
C GLY A 46 9.64 7.47 1.04
N CYS A 47 8.98 8.45 1.67
CA CYS A 47 7.57 8.75 1.51
C CYS A 47 7.38 10.27 1.39
N ASN A 48 6.40 10.70 0.63
CA ASN A 48 6.04 12.13 0.54
C ASN A 48 5.12 12.60 1.68
N LEU A 49 4.68 11.69 2.56
CA LEU A 49 3.85 11.96 3.73
C LEU A 49 4.55 11.50 5.02
N GLN A 50 4.16 12.11 6.14
CA GLN A 50 4.56 11.71 7.48
C GLN A 50 3.30 11.39 8.30
N CYS A 51 2.74 10.20 8.12
CA CYS A 51 1.58 9.75 8.89
C CYS A 51 2.03 9.39 10.32
N PRO A 52 1.50 10.02 11.38
CA PRO A 52 1.96 9.76 12.76
C PRO A 52 1.89 8.30 13.19
N GLY A 53 0.87 7.58 12.74
CA GLY A 53 0.64 6.17 13.06
C GLY A 53 1.12 5.19 11.99
N CYS A 54 2.09 5.58 11.14
CA CYS A 54 2.69 4.67 10.16
C CYS A 54 3.41 3.53 10.88
N ASP A 55 3.12 2.28 10.50
CA ASP A 55 3.71 1.07 11.06
C ASP A 55 4.90 0.55 10.23
N THR A 56 5.24 1.23 9.14
CA THR A 56 6.30 0.82 8.22
C THR A 56 7.54 1.68 8.41
N GLU A 57 8.68 1.03 8.57
CA GLU A 57 10.00 1.66 8.47
C GLU A 57 10.45 1.62 7.00
N TYR A 58 10.90 2.75 6.44
CA TYR A 58 11.30 2.89 5.04
C TYR A 58 12.50 3.84 4.83
N THR A 59 13.26 4.13 5.88
CA THR A 59 14.38 5.09 5.81
C THR A 59 15.72 4.53 6.27
N ALA A 60 15.77 3.55 7.19
CA ALA A 60 16.98 3.10 7.88
C ALA A 60 17.98 2.40 6.95
N THR A 61 17.50 1.60 6.01
CA THR A 61 18.36 0.87 5.07
C THR A 61 17.99 1.26 3.65
N ARG A 62 18.73 2.20 3.07
CA ARG A 62 18.48 2.68 1.73
C ARG A 62 19.60 2.29 0.79
N LYS A 63 19.27 1.50 -0.23
CA LYS A 63 20.18 1.11 -1.30
C LYS A 63 19.60 1.53 -2.64
N ARG A 64 20.40 2.26 -3.43
CA ARG A 64 20.04 2.51 -4.83
C ARG A 64 20.35 1.27 -5.65
N MET A 65 19.36 0.82 -6.43
CA MET A 65 19.44 -0.36 -7.26
C MET A 65 18.83 -0.05 -8.65
N ASN A 66 19.46 -0.54 -9.71
CA ASN A 66 18.83 -0.54 -11.02
C ASN A 66 17.80 -1.69 -11.13
N VAL A 67 16.98 -1.68 -12.17
CA VAL A 67 15.88 -2.66 -12.33
C VAL A 67 16.37 -4.11 -12.33
N ILE A 68 17.50 -4.39 -12.96
CA ILE A 68 18.09 -5.75 -13.01
C ILE A 68 18.58 -6.20 -11.63
N GLU A 69 19.15 -5.29 -10.84
CA GLU A 69 19.54 -5.60 -9.46
C GLU A 69 18.33 -5.88 -8.57
N VAL A 70 17.22 -5.15 -8.78
CA VAL A 70 15.96 -5.42 -8.05
C VAL A 70 15.38 -6.76 -8.48
N LEU A 71 15.28 -7.06 -9.78
CA LEU A 71 14.81 -8.35 -10.28
C LEU A 71 15.63 -9.52 -9.72
N LYS A 72 16.95 -9.37 -9.70
CA LYS A 72 17.83 -10.37 -9.08
C LYS A 72 17.53 -10.55 -7.58
N GLY A 73 17.35 -9.45 -6.85
CA GLY A 73 16.96 -9.49 -5.44
C GLY A 73 15.62 -10.20 -5.20
N VAL A 74 14.65 -9.98 -6.09
CA VAL A 74 13.34 -10.67 -6.08
C VAL A 74 13.53 -12.17 -6.28
N GLN A 75 14.33 -12.59 -7.27
CA GLN A 75 14.61 -14.01 -7.53
C GLN A 75 15.36 -14.67 -6.36
N GLU A 76 16.36 -13.99 -5.79
CA GLU A 76 17.12 -14.48 -4.64
C GLU A 76 16.22 -14.64 -3.39
N ALA A 77 15.34 -13.65 -3.11
CA ALA A 77 14.40 -13.73 -2.00
C ALA A 77 13.43 -14.91 -2.16
N GLY A 78 12.93 -15.15 -3.37
CA GLY A 78 12.10 -16.32 -3.68
C GLY A 78 12.84 -17.65 -3.45
N GLN A 79 14.07 -17.77 -3.94
CA GLN A 79 14.88 -18.99 -3.77
C GLN A 79 15.20 -19.27 -2.29
N LEU A 80 15.61 -18.27 -1.53
CA LEU A 80 15.94 -18.42 -0.10
C LEU A 80 14.75 -18.89 0.74
N ALA A 81 13.55 -18.42 0.40
CA ALA A 81 12.33 -18.81 1.09
C ALA A 81 11.69 -20.10 0.53
N SER A 82 12.31 -20.76 -0.46
CA SER A 82 11.68 -21.83 -1.26
C SER A 82 10.29 -21.41 -1.78
N ASN A 83 10.14 -20.12 -2.09
CA ASN A 83 8.89 -19.51 -2.50
C ASN A 83 8.86 -19.39 -4.03
N THR A 84 7.89 -20.03 -4.66
CA THR A 84 7.62 -19.96 -6.10
C THR A 84 6.60 -18.87 -6.40
N ALA A 85 6.56 -17.77 -5.61
CA ALA A 85 5.61 -16.69 -5.80
C ALA A 85 5.75 -16.08 -7.19
N SER A 86 4.62 -15.94 -7.85
CA SER A 86 4.47 -15.18 -9.09
C SER A 86 3.95 -13.75 -8.84
N LEU A 87 3.78 -13.35 -7.59
CA LEU A 87 3.32 -12.03 -7.18
C LEU A 87 4.47 -11.22 -6.60
N VAL A 88 4.71 -10.04 -7.15
CA VAL A 88 5.58 -9.02 -6.57
C VAL A 88 4.73 -7.85 -6.08
N VAL A 89 4.95 -7.42 -4.85
CA VAL A 89 4.27 -6.26 -4.25
C VAL A 89 5.28 -5.12 -4.09
N ILE A 90 5.12 -4.07 -4.88
CA ILE A 90 5.89 -2.84 -4.75
C ILE A 90 5.18 -1.94 -3.74
N THR A 91 5.83 -1.68 -2.63
CA THR A 91 5.31 -0.93 -1.49
C THR A 91 6.42 -0.10 -0.83
N GLY A 92 6.30 0.26 0.42
CA GLY A 92 7.35 0.93 1.21
C GLY A 92 6.87 2.22 1.80
N GLY A 93 7.55 3.36 1.51
CA GLY A 93 7.01 4.68 1.74
C GLY A 93 5.90 5.00 0.74
N GLU A 94 6.23 5.75 -0.29
CA GLU A 94 5.33 5.99 -1.43
C GLU A 94 6.03 5.59 -2.74
N PRO A 95 5.59 4.51 -3.41
CA PRO A 95 6.25 4.04 -4.62
C PRO A 95 6.29 5.07 -5.75
N PHE A 96 5.19 5.78 -6.01
CA PHE A 96 5.14 6.79 -7.07
C PHE A 96 5.88 8.09 -6.75
N ARG A 97 6.56 8.16 -5.60
CA ARG A 97 7.58 9.18 -5.34
C ARG A 97 8.78 9.00 -6.29
N GLN A 98 9.02 7.78 -6.73
CA GLN A 98 10.10 7.41 -7.64
C GLN A 98 9.56 7.02 -9.02
N ASN A 99 10.43 6.96 -10.02
CA ASN A 99 10.09 6.41 -11.33
C ASN A 99 10.18 4.88 -11.31
N ILE A 100 9.07 4.22 -11.02
CA ILE A 100 9.00 2.76 -10.87
C ILE A 100 8.52 2.05 -12.15
N TYR A 101 8.16 2.76 -13.21
CA TYR A 101 7.61 2.14 -14.42
C TYR A 101 8.57 1.14 -15.07
N PRO A 102 9.89 1.46 -15.25
CA PRO A 102 10.83 0.47 -15.80
C PRO A 102 10.99 -0.77 -14.89
N LEU A 103 10.75 -0.65 -13.58
CA LEU A 103 10.76 -1.79 -12.67
C LEU A 103 9.50 -2.64 -12.84
N ILE A 104 8.34 -2.02 -13.00
CA ILE A 104 7.08 -2.72 -13.27
C ILE A 104 7.22 -3.54 -14.55
N ASP A 105 7.64 -2.90 -15.66
CA ASP A 105 7.81 -3.54 -16.95
C ASP A 105 8.76 -4.75 -16.87
N GLU A 106 9.92 -4.60 -16.25
CA GLU A 106 10.92 -5.67 -16.11
C GLU A 106 10.39 -6.86 -15.29
N LEU A 107 9.60 -6.59 -14.25
CA LEU A 107 8.98 -7.65 -13.43
C LEU A 107 7.87 -8.38 -14.20
N GLU A 108 7.03 -7.66 -14.92
CA GLU A 108 5.95 -8.24 -15.74
C GLU A 108 6.51 -9.03 -16.92
N ASP A 109 7.53 -8.51 -17.60
CA ASP A 109 8.26 -9.22 -18.68
C ASP A 109 8.94 -10.50 -18.16
N SER A 110 9.33 -10.51 -16.90
CA SER A 110 9.87 -11.71 -16.21
C SER A 110 8.78 -12.67 -15.72
N GLY A 111 7.50 -12.42 -16.01
CA GLY A 111 6.35 -13.28 -15.70
C GLY A 111 5.76 -13.11 -14.30
N TYR A 112 6.09 -12.04 -13.59
CA TYR A 112 5.46 -11.72 -12.31
C TYR A 112 4.16 -10.94 -12.52
N THR A 113 3.16 -11.21 -11.66
CA THR A 113 2.04 -10.30 -11.43
C THR A 113 2.53 -9.17 -10.53
N VAL A 114 2.30 -7.92 -10.89
CA VAL A 114 2.74 -6.77 -10.09
C VAL A 114 1.57 -6.10 -9.39
N GLN A 115 1.69 -5.90 -8.08
CA GLN A 115 0.80 -5.04 -7.28
C GLN A 115 1.58 -3.85 -6.75
N VAL A 116 1.03 -2.65 -6.88
CA VAL A 116 1.59 -1.43 -6.28
C VAL A 116 0.66 -0.91 -5.19
N GLU A 117 1.20 -0.67 -4.00
CA GLU A 117 0.47 -0.05 -2.88
C GLU A 117 0.83 1.43 -2.76
N THR A 118 -0.14 2.33 -2.91
CA THR A 118 0.07 3.78 -2.90
C THR A 118 -0.83 4.50 -1.91
N ASN A 119 -0.40 5.63 -1.39
CA ASN A 119 -1.22 6.54 -0.60
C ASN A 119 -2.14 7.41 -1.46
N GLY A 120 -1.98 7.40 -2.78
CA GLY A 120 -2.83 8.07 -3.76
C GLY A 120 -2.59 9.57 -3.94
N SER A 121 -1.59 10.15 -3.30
CA SER A 121 -1.34 11.60 -3.37
C SER A 121 -0.37 12.01 -4.49
N MET A 122 0.31 11.06 -5.12
CA MET A 122 1.29 11.32 -6.18
C MET A 122 0.70 11.09 -7.57
N LYS A 123 1.23 11.84 -8.57
CA LYS A 123 0.87 11.63 -9.97
C LYS A 123 1.36 10.26 -10.45
N ILE A 124 0.47 9.50 -11.07
CA ILE A 124 0.81 8.34 -11.90
C ILE A 124 0.88 8.80 -13.36
N ASP A 125 1.90 8.38 -14.07
CA ASP A 125 2.01 8.60 -15.52
C ASP A 125 1.30 7.43 -16.22
N LEU A 126 0.13 7.70 -16.76
CA LEU A 126 -0.73 6.68 -17.34
C LEU A 126 -0.19 6.11 -18.65
N ASP A 127 0.62 6.89 -19.36
CA ASP A 127 1.25 6.46 -20.62
C ASP A 127 2.42 5.49 -20.38
N GLU A 128 2.97 5.48 -19.16
CA GLU A 128 4.08 4.61 -18.75
C GLU A 128 3.60 3.41 -17.88
N LEU A 129 2.34 3.39 -17.43
CA LEU A 129 1.81 2.33 -16.55
C LEU A 129 1.22 1.19 -17.38
N SER A 130 1.66 -0.04 -17.11
CA SER A 130 1.07 -1.25 -17.69
C SER A 130 -0.39 -1.45 -17.24
N ASP A 131 -1.24 -1.88 -18.17
CA ASP A 131 -2.66 -2.18 -17.90
C ASP A 131 -2.85 -3.40 -16.99
N ASP A 132 -1.85 -4.28 -16.90
CA ASP A 132 -1.88 -5.49 -16.05
C ASP A 132 -1.51 -5.21 -14.59
N THR A 133 -0.93 -4.03 -14.31
CA THR A 133 -0.51 -3.65 -12.96
C THR A 133 -1.70 -3.41 -12.03
N VAL A 134 -1.73 -4.10 -10.90
CA VAL A 134 -2.78 -3.95 -9.89
C VAL A 134 -2.45 -2.82 -8.92
N ILE A 135 -3.21 -1.73 -8.95
CA ILE A 135 -3.02 -0.56 -8.07
C ILE A 135 -3.96 -0.63 -6.87
N VAL A 136 -3.40 -0.73 -5.68
CA VAL A 136 -4.15 -0.65 -4.41
C VAL A 136 -3.89 0.71 -3.78
N CYS A 137 -4.93 1.53 -3.72
CA CYS A 137 -4.84 2.86 -3.11
C CYS A 137 -5.32 2.84 -1.66
N SER A 138 -4.46 3.28 -0.75
CA SER A 138 -4.82 3.49 0.67
C SER A 138 -4.79 5.00 0.98
N PRO A 139 -5.91 5.74 0.80
CA PRO A 139 -5.94 7.18 0.96
C PRO A 139 -5.44 7.65 2.33
N LYS A 140 -4.60 8.68 2.33
CA LYS A 140 -4.08 9.31 3.56
C LYS A 140 -4.41 10.80 3.62
N THR A 141 -4.87 11.37 2.52
CA THR A 141 -5.16 12.80 2.36
C THR A 141 -6.62 13.00 1.93
N SER A 142 -7.09 14.25 1.95
CA SER A 142 -8.45 14.60 1.54
C SER A 142 -8.67 14.61 0.03
N LYS A 143 -7.59 14.50 -0.76
CA LYS A 143 -7.66 14.46 -2.22
C LYS A 143 -6.69 13.41 -2.75
N LEU A 144 -7.14 12.66 -3.74
CA LEU A 144 -6.28 11.81 -4.56
C LEU A 144 -5.77 12.60 -5.76
N HIS A 145 -4.63 12.18 -6.30
CA HIS A 145 -4.21 12.73 -7.57
C HIS A 145 -5.17 12.26 -8.68
N PRO A 146 -5.62 13.16 -9.59
CA PRO A 146 -6.62 12.80 -10.61
C PRO A 146 -6.25 11.62 -11.51
N SER A 147 -4.95 11.35 -11.73
CA SER A 147 -4.48 10.20 -12.51
C SER A 147 -4.84 8.84 -11.92
N LEU A 148 -5.27 8.77 -10.65
CA LEU A 148 -5.65 7.50 -10.05
C LEU A 148 -7.06 7.05 -10.42
N SER A 149 -7.94 7.95 -10.81
CA SER A 149 -9.37 7.66 -10.99
C SER A 149 -9.66 6.48 -11.94
N THR A 150 -8.79 6.26 -12.91
CA THR A 150 -8.97 5.23 -13.95
C THR A 150 -8.17 3.95 -13.74
N VAL A 151 -7.18 3.96 -12.83
CA VAL A 151 -6.23 2.84 -12.70
C VAL A 151 -6.30 2.10 -11.38
N VAL A 152 -7.03 2.63 -10.39
CA VAL A 152 -7.15 1.98 -9.08
C VAL A 152 -7.98 0.70 -9.19
N SER A 153 -7.39 -0.42 -8.80
CA SER A 153 -8.03 -1.75 -8.76
C SER A 153 -8.79 -1.98 -7.46
N ALA A 154 -8.34 -1.41 -6.35
CA ALA A 154 -9.02 -1.45 -5.06
C ALA A 154 -8.63 -0.27 -4.16
N TYR A 155 -9.59 0.21 -3.37
CA TYR A 155 -9.32 1.15 -2.28
C TYR A 155 -9.26 0.41 -0.94
N LYS A 156 -8.26 0.73 -0.12
CA LYS A 156 -8.06 0.15 1.21
C LYS A 156 -8.15 1.23 2.28
N TYR A 157 -9.09 1.11 3.21
CA TYR A 157 -9.29 2.03 4.32
C TYR A 157 -9.02 1.35 5.66
N VAL A 158 -8.19 2.00 6.49
CA VAL A 158 -7.86 1.54 7.84
C VAL A 158 -8.86 2.15 8.82
N VAL A 159 -9.67 1.32 9.43
CA VAL A 159 -10.77 1.69 10.32
C VAL A 159 -10.28 1.82 11.76
N THR A 160 -10.64 2.93 12.38
CA THR A 160 -10.48 3.17 13.82
C THR A 160 -11.86 3.49 14.41
N ASP A 161 -12.21 2.89 15.53
CA ASP A 161 -13.46 3.18 16.23
C ASP A 161 -13.60 4.68 16.55
N GLY A 162 -14.80 5.21 16.39
CA GLY A 162 -15.10 6.65 16.59
C GLY A 162 -14.57 7.59 15.50
N ASN A 163 -13.96 7.08 14.41
CA ASN A 163 -13.39 7.88 13.32
C ASN A 163 -14.06 7.60 11.97
N LEU A 164 -15.34 7.29 11.99
CA LEU A 164 -16.11 6.95 10.77
C LEU A 164 -17.05 8.09 10.35
N CYS A 165 -17.16 8.29 9.06
CA CYS A 165 -18.12 9.20 8.46
C CYS A 165 -19.52 8.60 8.56
N PRO A 166 -20.52 9.30 9.11
CA PRO A 166 -21.88 8.77 9.27
C PRO A 166 -22.58 8.47 7.92
N GLU A 167 -22.17 9.13 6.85
CA GLU A 167 -22.83 9.04 5.54
C GLU A 167 -22.40 7.79 4.77
N ASP A 168 -21.11 7.44 4.81
CA ASP A 168 -20.52 6.39 3.99
C ASP A 168 -19.75 5.33 4.79
N GLY A 169 -19.68 5.46 6.12
CA GLY A 169 -18.99 4.51 7.00
C GLY A 169 -17.47 4.41 6.81
N LEU A 170 -16.87 5.23 5.93
CA LEU A 170 -15.43 5.21 5.73
C LEU A 170 -14.72 6.15 6.70
N PRO A 171 -13.45 5.90 7.02
CA PRO A 171 -12.69 6.73 7.95
C PRO A 171 -12.63 8.21 7.55
N LEU A 172 -12.71 9.09 8.52
CA LEU A 172 -12.50 10.53 8.34
C LEU A 172 -11.01 10.87 8.21
N GLN A 173 -10.14 10.12 8.89
CA GLN A 173 -8.68 10.25 8.89
C GLN A 173 -8.02 8.88 8.83
N ALA A 174 -6.76 8.80 8.39
CA ALA A 174 -5.97 7.59 8.40
C ALA A 174 -4.66 7.78 9.15
N LEU A 175 -4.34 6.87 10.05
CA LEU A 175 -3.06 6.79 10.77
C LEU A 175 -2.67 8.12 11.47
N GLY A 176 -3.65 8.93 11.90
CA GLY A 176 -3.42 10.24 12.51
C GLY A 176 -2.98 11.34 11.52
N HIS A 177 -2.91 11.06 10.23
CA HIS A 177 -2.63 12.07 9.21
C HIS A 177 -3.86 12.97 9.03
N PRO A 178 -3.71 14.31 9.08
CA PRO A 178 -4.85 15.22 8.95
C PRO A 178 -5.45 15.17 7.54
N ALA A 179 -6.76 15.03 7.47
CA ALA A 179 -7.53 15.12 6.23
C ALA A 179 -8.74 16.02 6.47
N THR A 180 -8.88 17.09 5.72
CA THR A 180 -9.96 18.06 5.89
C THR A 180 -10.68 18.27 4.56
N PRO A 181 -12.00 18.09 4.50
CA PRO A 181 -12.93 17.75 5.61
C PRO A 181 -12.89 16.28 6.03
N LYS A 182 -12.50 15.35 5.15
CA LYS A 182 -12.36 13.90 5.39
C LYS A 182 -11.38 13.30 4.39
N LEU A 183 -10.99 12.04 4.59
CA LEU A 183 -10.19 11.29 3.61
C LEU A 183 -10.86 11.27 2.24
N ALA A 184 -10.03 11.22 1.20
CA ALA A 184 -10.50 11.05 -0.16
C ALA A 184 -11.35 9.78 -0.32
N ARG A 185 -12.30 9.83 -1.23
CA ARG A 185 -13.20 8.74 -1.61
C ARG A 185 -12.96 8.34 -3.07
N PRO A 186 -13.33 7.11 -3.48
CA PRO A 186 -13.50 6.79 -4.88
C PRO A 186 -14.43 7.79 -5.56
N GLU A 187 -14.31 7.96 -6.85
CA GLU A 187 -15.29 8.76 -7.62
C GLU A 187 -16.68 8.15 -7.49
N HIS A 188 -17.69 9.03 -7.44
CA HIS A 188 -19.07 8.59 -7.30
C HIS A 188 -19.49 7.67 -8.46
N GLY A 189 -20.03 6.50 -8.13
CA GLY A 189 -20.42 5.49 -9.11
C GLY A 189 -19.28 4.58 -9.58
N SER A 190 -18.09 4.72 -9.01
CA SER A 190 -16.99 3.78 -9.26
C SER A 190 -17.38 2.36 -8.81
N ALA A 191 -17.17 1.37 -9.69
CA ALA A 191 -17.36 -0.06 -9.38
C ALA A 191 -16.13 -0.68 -8.66
N VAL A 192 -15.17 0.13 -8.27
CA VAL A 192 -13.94 -0.32 -7.62
C VAL A 192 -14.22 -0.88 -6.23
N ASN A 193 -13.62 -2.01 -5.91
CA ASN A 193 -13.79 -2.66 -4.61
C ASN A 193 -13.22 -1.80 -3.46
N ILE A 194 -14.01 -1.64 -2.41
CA ILE A 194 -13.61 -0.96 -1.18
C ILE A 194 -13.32 -2.01 -0.12
N LEU A 195 -12.09 -2.02 0.35
CA LEU A 195 -11.57 -2.90 1.38
C LEU A 195 -11.46 -2.10 2.67
N VAL A 196 -12.04 -2.62 3.74
CA VAL A 196 -11.95 -2.02 5.08
C VAL A 196 -11.24 -2.98 6.02
N GLN A 197 -10.25 -2.47 6.77
CA GLN A 197 -9.49 -3.27 7.71
C GLN A 197 -9.35 -2.58 9.06
N PRO A 198 -9.44 -3.32 10.18
CA PRO A 198 -9.25 -2.74 11.50
C PRO A 198 -7.80 -2.25 11.67
N ARG A 199 -7.64 -1.08 12.29
CA ARG A 199 -6.33 -0.60 12.71
C ARG A 199 -5.81 -1.48 13.85
N ASP A 200 -4.56 -1.90 13.72
CA ASP A 200 -3.82 -2.50 14.81
C ASP A 200 -3.15 -1.39 15.65
N GLU A 201 -3.58 -1.24 16.88
CA GLU A 201 -3.03 -0.26 17.84
C GLU A 201 -2.13 -0.91 18.89
N GLN A 202 -1.82 -2.22 18.73
CA GLN A 202 -1.04 -3.00 19.70
C GLN A 202 -1.67 -3.00 21.12
N ASP A 203 -2.97 -2.85 21.18
CA ASP A 203 -3.80 -2.89 22.38
C ASP A 203 -5.06 -3.72 22.11
N GLU A 204 -5.27 -4.79 22.86
CA GLU A 204 -6.35 -5.76 22.61
C GLU A 204 -7.74 -5.11 22.66
N ILE A 205 -7.97 -4.17 23.60
CA ILE A 205 -9.27 -3.51 23.75
C ILE A 205 -9.56 -2.61 22.57
N SER A 206 -8.59 -1.81 22.16
CA SER A 206 -8.70 -0.93 20.99
C SER A 206 -8.85 -1.74 19.70
N ASN A 207 -8.09 -2.83 19.57
CA ASN A 207 -8.17 -3.72 18.40
C ASN A 207 -9.54 -4.40 18.30
N ALA A 208 -10.13 -4.83 19.41
CA ALA A 208 -11.47 -5.41 19.43
C ALA A 208 -12.53 -4.39 18.99
N ARG A 209 -12.46 -3.13 19.45
CA ARG A 209 -13.35 -2.05 19.03
C ARG A 209 -13.19 -1.70 17.55
N ASN A 210 -11.95 -1.62 17.07
CA ASN A 210 -11.65 -1.36 15.66
C ASN A 210 -12.19 -2.47 14.76
N LEU A 211 -12.10 -3.74 15.21
CA LEU A 211 -12.66 -4.88 14.48
C LEU A 211 -14.20 -4.80 14.44
N GLU A 212 -14.86 -4.53 15.56
CA GLU A 212 -16.31 -4.37 15.61
C GLU A 212 -16.78 -3.24 14.68
N ALA A 213 -16.15 -2.07 14.74
CA ALA A 213 -16.45 -0.94 13.88
C ALA A 213 -16.24 -1.29 12.38
N THR A 214 -15.21 -2.08 12.08
CA THR A 214 -14.93 -2.55 10.71
C THR A 214 -16.02 -3.49 10.21
N LEU A 215 -16.46 -4.44 11.02
CA LEU A 215 -17.54 -5.37 10.68
C LEU A 215 -18.86 -4.64 10.46
N LEU A 216 -19.21 -3.71 11.37
CA LEU A 216 -20.44 -2.91 11.26
C LEU A 216 -20.45 -2.06 10.01
N THR A 217 -19.38 -1.32 9.70
CA THR A 217 -19.34 -0.49 8.50
C THR A 217 -19.36 -1.34 7.23
N ALA A 218 -18.67 -2.48 7.21
CA ALA A 218 -18.69 -3.38 6.07
C ALA A 218 -20.09 -3.94 5.77
N CYS A 219 -20.80 -4.40 6.81
CA CYS A 219 -22.17 -4.91 6.66
C CYS A 219 -23.15 -3.82 6.22
N ASN A 220 -23.03 -2.60 6.75
CA ASN A 220 -23.97 -1.51 6.46
C ASN A 220 -23.78 -0.91 5.06
N HIS A 221 -22.56 -0.98 4.50
CA HIS A 221 -22.20 -0.31 3.24
C HIS A 221 -21.74 -1.27 2.14
N ASN A 222 -21.82 -2.59 2.39
CA ASN A 222 -21.37 -3.63 1.43
C ASN A 222 -19.89 -3.49 1.05
N TYR A 223 -19.01 -3.23 2.04
CA TYR A 223 -17.57 -3.22 1.85
C TYR A 223 -16.96 -4.60 2.13
N THR A 224 -15.81 -4.88 1.54
CA THR A 224 -15.07 -6.11 1.79
C THR A 224 -14.21 -5.98 3.05
N VAL A 225 -14.41 -6.85 4.02
CA VAL A 225 -13.55 -6.88 5.23
C VAL A 225 -12.22 -7.51 4.89
N GLN A 226 -11.15 -6.87 5.36
CA GLN A 226 -9.80 -7.44 5.36
C GLN A 226 -9.21 -7.49 6.77
N LEU A 227 -8.34 -8.46 6.99
CA LEU A 227 -7.46 -8.51 8.16
C LEU A 227 -6.02 -8.48 7.67
N GLN A 228 -5.11 -7.99 8.51
CA GLN A 228 -3.67 -8.08 8.25
C GLN A 228 -3.21 -9.50 8.55
N ILE A 229 -3.45 -10.44 7.61
CA ILE A 229 -3.21 -11.87 7.88
C ILE A 229 -1.72 -12.18 8.10
N HIS A 230 -0.80 -11.42 7.52
CA HIS A 230 0.64 -11.55 7.80
C HIS A 230 0.94 -11.41 9.32
N LYS A 231 0.26 -10.51 10.02
CA LYS A 231 0.39 -10.36 11.50
C LYS A 231 -0.16 -11.59 12.23
N LEU A 232 -1.30 -12.14 11.78
CA LEU A 232 -1.88 -13.35 12.36
C LEU A 232 -0.98 -14.57 12.14
N LEU A 233 -0.37 -14.66 10.96
CA LEU A 233 0.59 -15.73 10.60
C LEU A 233 1.98 -15.51 11.20
N LYS A 234 2.25 -14.31 11.76
CA LYS A 234 3.55 -13.92 12.31
C LYS A 234 4.68 -13.99 11.27
N VAL A 235 4.39 -13.61 10.05
CA VAL A 235 5.36 -13.40 8.96
C VAL A 235 5.58 -11.92 8.73
N GLU A 236 6.70 -11.55 8.04
CA GLU A 236 7.03 -10.16 7.74
C GLU A 236 6.03 -9.52 6.76
#